data_0919b5537a98f0b18e608811c3119733
#
_entry.id   0919b5537a98f0b18e608811c3119733
#
_cell.length_a   1.000
_cell.length_b   1.000
_cell.length_c   1.000
_cell.angle_alpha   90.00
_cell.angle_beta   90.00
_cell.angle_gamma   90.00
#
_symmetry.space_group_name_H-M   'P 1'
#
loop_
_entity.id
_entity.type
_entity.pdbx_description
1 polymer ?
#
loop_
_entity_poly.entity_id
_entity_poly.type
_entity_poly.pdbx_seq_one_letter_code
_entity_poly.pdbx_strand_id
1 'polypeptide(L)'
;MADLNKDALTCVPLHVGFIMDGNGRWAKKRGLPRKAGHSQGAKVFRRTVEDCRDIGIKYCTFYAFSTENWKRPKDEVDAIMKLLVKYLDDIRSMAQKNTRIIFLGDKSAFDDDIQARLVEIDRKSVV
;
A
#
# COMPACT_ATOMS: atom_id res chain seq x y z
N MET A 1 -17.09 0.60 -6.57
CA MET A 1 -16.54 1.90 -6.98
C MET A 1 -17.07 2.25 -8.36
N ALA A 2 -17.36 3.53 -8.55
CA ALA A 2 -17.72 4.01 -9.89
C ALA A 2 -16.53 3.89 -10.84
N ASP A 3 -16.80 3.66 -12.11
CA ASP A 3 -15.75 3.66 -13.13
C ASP A 3 -15.17 5.05 -13.31
N LEU A 4 -13.87 5.10 -13.56
CA LEU A 4 -13.19 6.36 -13.83
C LEU A 4 -13.55 6.87 -15.21
N ASN A 5 -13.93 8.15 -15.27
CA ASN A 5 -14.10 8.85 -16.53
C ASN A 5 -12.95 9.86 -16.69
N LYS A 6 -11.83 9.39 -17.21
CA LYS A 6 -10.64 10.23 -17.38
C LYS A 6 -10.84 11.34 -18.42
N ASP A 7 -11.79 11.18 -19.33
CA ASP A 7 -12.08 12.21 -20.33
C ASP A 7 -12.74 13.45 -19.71
N ALA A 8 -13.32 13.31 -18.51
CA ALA A 8 -13.86 14.44 -17.77
C ALA A 8 -12.80 15.24 -17.02
N LEU A 9 -11.58 14.73 -16.92
CA LEU A 9 -10.50 15.40 -16.21
C LEU A 9 -9.85 16.46 -17.10
N THR A 10 -9.81 17.69 -16.61
CA THR A 10 -9.14 18.81 -17.29
C THR A 10 -7.71 19.03 -16.82
N CYS A 11 -7.37 18.48 -15.65
CA CYS A 11 -6.04 18.60 -15.07
C CYS A 11 -5.76 17.36 -14.21
N VAL A 12 -4.56 16.82 -14.33
CA VAL A 12 -4.13 15.66 -13.56
C VAL A 12 -2.92 16.06 -12.72
N PRO A 13 -2.92 15.83 -11.40
CA PRO A 13 -1.77 16.14 -10.57
C PRO A 13 -0.58 15.25 -10.95
N LEU A 14 0.62 15.78 -10.77
CA LEU A 14 1.84 15.03 -11.03
C LEU A 14 2.06 13.95 -9.96
N HIS A 15 1.75 14.25 -8.71
CA HIS A 15 2.01 13.41 -7.55
C HIS A 15 0.84 13.45 -6.59
N VAL A 16 0.37 12.30 -6.16
CA VAL A 16 -0.70 12.16 -5.16
C VAL A 16 -0.19 11.34 -3.98
N GLY A 17 -0.43 11.82 -2.78
CA GLY A 17 -0.15 11.08 -1.54
C GLY A 17 -1.42 10.50 -0.95
N PHE A 18 -1.34 9.29 -0.43
CA PHE A 18 -2.46 8.57 0.18
C PHE A 18 -2.13 8.17 1.61
N ILE A 19 -3.05 8.44 2.52
CA ILE A 19 -3.01 7.90 3.88
C ILE A 19 -4.00 6.75 3.94
N MET A 20 -3.48 5.54 4.17
CA MET A 20 -4.31 4.34 4.24
C MET A 20 -4.85 4.17 5.65
N ASP A 21 -6.16 4.32 5.82
CA ASP A 21 -6.82 4.25 7.13
C ASP A 21 -8.26 3.81 6.98
N GLY A 22 -8.84 3.34 8.08
CA GLY A 22 -10.26 3.07 8.18
C GLY A 22 -10.71 1.66 7.80
N ASN A 23 -9.81 0.76 7.42
CA ASN A 23 -10.16 -0.59 7.01
C ASN A 23 -10.77 -1.42 8.14
N GLY A 24 -10.26 -1.27 9.38
CA GLY A 24 -10.84 -1.92 10.55
C GLY A 24 -12.25 -1.43 10.85
N ARG A 25 -12.49 -0.13 10.72
CA ARG A 25 -13.83 0.46 10.89
C ARG A 25 -14.80 -0.01 9.82
N TRP A 26 -14.33 -0.13 8.59
CA TRP A 26 -15.12 -0.67 7.49
C TRP A 26 -15.62 -2.10 7.81
N ALA A 27 -14.73 -2.97 8.28
CA ALA A 27 -15.07 -4.34 8.68
C ALA A 27 -16.05 -4.36 9.85
N LYS A 28 -15.81 -3.55 10.88
CA LYS A 28 -16.65 -3.48 12.06
C LYS A 28 -18.09 -3.07 11.72
N LYS A 29 -18.27 -2.11 10.84
CA LYS A 29 -19.60 -1.68 10.38
C LYS A 29 -20.37 -2.78 9.67
N ARG A 30 -19.70 -3.79 9.14
CA ARG A 30 -20.29 -4.91 8.40
C ARG A 30 -20.36 -6.19 9.24
N GLY A 31 -20.02 -6.12 10.53
CA GLY A 31 -19.99 -7.29 11.40
C GLY A 31 -18.91 -8.30 11.04
N LEU A 32 -17.87 -7.86 10.35
CA LEU A 32 -16.78 -8.70 9.92
C LEU A 32 -15.56 -8.56 10.84
N PRO A 33 -14.71 -9.60 10.93
CA PRO A 33 -13.46 -9.48 11.67
C PRO A 33 -12.52 -8.46 11.01
N ARG A 34 -11.65 -7.86 11.82
CA ARG A 34 -10.69 -6.84 11.37
C ARG A 34 -9.85 -7.31 10.19
N LYS A 35 -9.53 -8.61 10.13
CA LYS A 35 -8.80 -9.24 9.04
C LYS A 35 -9.48 -9.06 7.68
N ALA A 36 -10.81 -9.10 7.65
CA ALA A 36 -11.56 -8.85 6.42
C ALA A 36 -11.38 -7.41 5.92
N GLY A 37 -11.29 -6.45 6.83
CA GLY A 37 -10.97 -5.05 6.48
C GLY A 37 -9.59 -4.91 5.87
N HIS A 38 -8.61 -5.61 6.40
CA HIS A 38 -7.24 -5.61 5.86
C HIS A 38 -7.20 -6.19 4.45
N SER A 39 -7.93 -7.27 4.20
CA SER A 39 -8.02 -7.87 2.85
C SER A 39 -8.68 -6.92 1.86
N GLN A 40 -9.73 -6.22 2.28
CA GLN A 40 -10.39 -5.21 1.45
C GLN A 40 -9.45 -4.04 1.18
N GLY A 41 -8.68 -3.60 2.17
CA GLY A 41 -7.69 -2.54 2.03
C GLY A 41 -6.63 -2.88 0.98
N ALA A 42 -6.18 -4.13 0.94
CA ALA A 42 -5.22 -4.58 -0.06
C ALA A 42 -5.79 -4.49 -1.48
N LYS A 43 -7.06 -4.86 -1.66
CA LYS A 43 -7.74 -4.74 -2.96
C LYS A 43 -7.87 -3.29 -3.39
N VAL A 44 -8.26 -2.41 -2.47
CA VAL A 44 -8.39 -0.97 -2.74
C VAL A 44 -7.03 -0.36 -3.08
N PHE A 45 -5.99 -0.74 -2.37
CA PHE A 45 -4.63 -0.29 -2.67
C PHE A 45 -4.22 -0.62 -4.10
N ARG A 46 -4.38 -1.88 -4.50
CA ARG A 46 -4.05 -2.33 -5.86
C ARG A 46 -4.84 -1.56 -6.90
N ARG A 47 -6.15 -1.43 -6.70
CA ARG A 47 -7.00 -0.69 -7.61
C ARG A 47 -6.62 0.79 -7.69
N THR A 48 -6.28 1.41 -6.58
CA THR A 48 -5.86 2.81 -6.55
C THR A 48 -4.59 3.02 -7.38
N VAL A 49 -3.63 2.12 -7.28
CA VAL A 49 -2.41 2.18 -8.11
C VAL A 49 -2.75 2.06 -9.59
N GLU A 50 -3.61 1.13 -9.95
CA GLU A 50 -4.05 0.94 -11.34
C GLU A 50 -4.80 2.16 -11.86
N ASP A 51 -5.71 2.71 -11.07
CA ASP A 51 -6.48 3.89 -11.43
C ASP A 51 -5.57 5.12 -11.62
N CYS A 52 -4.59 5.31 -10.75
CA CYS A 52 -3.62 6.39 -10.89
C CYS A 52 -2.81 6.25 -12.20
N ARG A 53 -2.43 5.04 -12.54
CA ARG A 53 -1.75 4.78 -13.81
C ARG A 53 -2.63 5.12 -15.00
N ASP A 54 -3.90 4.70 -14.98
CA ASP A 54 -4.85 4.93 -16.07
C ASP A 54 -5.15 6.41 -16.26
N ILE A 55 -5.22 7.18 -15.16
CA ILE A 55 -5.43 8.63 -15.20
C ILE A 55 -4.20 9.37 -15.73
N GLY A 56 -3.01 8.79 -15.57
CA GLY A 56 -1.76 9.42 -15.96
C GLY A 56 -1.01 10.12 -14.83
N ILE A 57 -1.31 9.79 -13.58
CA ILE A 57 -0.55 10.28 -12.42
C ILE A 57 0.81 9.57 -12.42
N LYS A 58 1.89 10.35 -12.42
CA LYS A 58 3.25 9.80 -12.54
C LYS A 58 3.81 9.27 -11.23
N TYR A 59 3.44 9.89 -10.11
CA TYR A 59 3.98 9.54 -8.79
C TYR A 59 2.87 9.35 -7.78
N CYS A 60 2.91 8.23 -7.06
CA CYS A 60 2.00 7.97 -5.95
C CYS A 60 2.81 7.60 -4.72
N THR A 61 2.50 8.21 -3.59
CA THR A 61 3.12 7.88 -2.31
C THR A 61 2.05 7.34 -1.37
N PHE A 62 2.31 6.20 -0.76
CA PHE A 62 1.42 5.58 0.20
C PHE A 62 2.08 5.54 1.57
N TYR A 63 1.42 6.09 2.56
CA TYR A 63 1.88 6.04 3.94
C TYR A 63 1.40 4.74 4.57
N ALA A 64 2.32 3.81 4.77
CA ALA A 64 1.98 2.45 5.15
C ALA A 64 2.20 2.13 6.63
N PHE A 65 3.28 2.63 7.20
CA PHE A 65 3.66 2.29 8.56
C PHE A 65 4.38 3.45 9.23
N SER A 66 3.98 3.78 10.48
CA SER A 66 4.60 4.88 11.24
C SER A 66 5.34 4.36 12.47
N THR A 67 6.26 5.18 12.98
CA THR A 67 6.97 4.88 14.23
C THR A 67 6.01 4.73 15.42
N GLU A 68 4.86 5.36 15.38
CA GLU A 68 3.85 5.23 16.42
C GLU A 68 3.29 3.81 16.50
N ASN A 69 3.30 3.07 15.42
CA ASN A 69 2.81 1.69 15.39
C ASN A 69 3.64 0.76 16.28
N TRP A 70 4.93 1.05 16.48
CA TRP A 70 5.78 0.28 17.39
C TRP A 70 5.36 0.37 18.85
N LYS A 71 4.61 1.39 19.23
CA LYS A 71 4.11 1.59 20.60
C LYS A 71 2.88 0.76 20.93
N ARG A 72 2.30 0.09 19.93
CA ARG A 72 1.13 -0.77 20.09
C ARG A 72 1.50 -2.10 20.76
N PRO A 73 0.53 -2.83 21.36
CA PRO A 73 0.78 -4.18 21.87
C PRO A 73 1.42 -5.08 20.83
N LYS A 74 2.25 -6.01 21.28
CA LYS A 74 3.04 -6.87 20.41
C LYS A 74 2.20 -7.66 19.40
N ASP A 75 1.06 -8.19 19.82
CA ASP A 75 0.16 -8.93 18.94
C ASP A 75 -0.43 -8.05 17.83
N GLU A 76 -0.71 -6.78 18.10
CA GLU A 76 -1.14 -5.84 17.08
C GLU A 76 0.01 -5.50 16.11
N VAL A 77 1.22 -5.32 16.63
CA VAL A 77 2.39 -5.08 15.79
C VAL A 77 2.65 -6.28 14.88
N ASP A 78 2.58 -7.50 15.40
CA ASP A 78 2.75 -8.70 14.61
C ASP A 78 1.70 -8.82 13.49
N ALA A 79 0.45 -8.45 13.78
CA ALA A 79 -0.62 -8.44 12.78
C ALA A 79 -0.35 -7.41 11.68
N ILE A 80 0.14 -6.23 12.05
CA ILE A 80 0.51 -5.18 11.10
C ILE A 80 1.68 -5.63 10.22
N MET A 81 2.66 -6.34 10.81
CA MET A 81 3.80 -6.87 10.05
C MET A 81 3.37 -7.93 9.03
N LYS A 82 2.45 -8.83 9.41
CA LYS A 82 1.88 -9.81 8.48
C LYS A 82 1.16 -9.12 7.33
N LEU A 83 0.41 -8.08 7.64
CA LEU A 83 -0.28 -7.29 6.63
C LEU A 83 0.71 -6.61 5.69
N LEU A 84 1.79 -6.05 6.23
CA LEU A 84 2.84 -5.43 5.43
C LEU A 84 3.46 -6.42 4.45
N VAL A 85 3.78 -7.64 4.90
CA VAL A 85 4.30 -8.69 4.02
C VAL A 85 3.32 -8.98 2.87
N LYS A 86 2.02 -9.04 3.17
CA LYS A 86 1.00 -9.26 2.15
C LYS A 86 0.96 -8.12 1.13
N TYR A 87 1.04 -6.87 1.59
CA TYR A 87 1.13 -5.72 0.69
C TYR A 87 2.40 -5.77 -0.17
N LEU A 88 3.52 -6.19 0.40
CA LEU A 88 4.77 -6.31 -0.35
C LEU A 88 4.68 -7.35 -1.46
N ASP A 89 3.99 -8.47 -1.22
CA ASP A 89 3.75 -9.48 -2.25
C ASP A 89 2.90 -8.91 -3.40
N ASP A 90 1.86 -8.13 -3.08
CA ASP A 90 1.04 -7.45 -4.08
C ASP A 90 1.85 -6.41 -4.88
N ILE A 91 2.68 -5.63 -4.20
CA ILE A 91 3.55 -4.63 -4.82
C ILE A 91 4.56 -5.30 -5.75
N ARG A 92 5.11 -6.44 -5.36
CA ARG A 92 6.03 -7.21 -6.18
C ARG A 92 5.38 -7.63 -7.50
N SER A 93 4.13 -8.06 -7.45
CA SER A 93 3.36 -8.38 -8.65
C SER A 93 3.18 -7.15 -9.56
N MET A 94 2.92 -5.98 -8.97
CA MET A 94 2.74 -4.73 -9.71
C MET A 94 4.04 -4.20 -10.33
N ALA A 95 5.19 -4.46 -9.71
CA ALA A 95 6.48 -4.02 -10.21
C ALA A 95 6.81 -4.56 -11.61
N GLN A 96 6.23 -5.68 -11.99
CA GLN A 96 6.41 -6.27 -13.31
C GLN A 96 5.68 -5.51 -14.42
N LYS A 97 4.89 -4.49 -14.07
CA LYS A 97 4.06 -3.72 -15.00
C LYS A 97 4.62 -2.33 -15.28
N ASN A 98 5.92 -2.22 -15.48
CA ASN A 98 6.56 -0.94 -15.80
C ASN A 98 6.37 0.11 -14.69
N THR A 99 6.54 -0.31 -13.44
CA THR A 99 6.37 0.54 -12.27
C THR A 99 7.63 0.52 -11.42
N ARG A 100 8.18 1.70 -11.14
CA ARG A 100 9.30 1.86 -10.21
C ARG A 100 8.76 1.96 -8.79
N ILE A 101 9.29 1.15 -7.89
CA ILE A 101 8.89 1.13 -6.47
C ILE A 101 10.07 1.56 -5.62
N ILE A 102 9.83 2.54 -4.76
CA ILE A 102 10.84 3.09 -3.85
C ILE A 102 10.25 3.07 -2.45
N PHE A 103 11.02 2.57 -1.50
CA PHE A 103 10.64 2.60 -0.08
C PHE A 103 11.38 3.71 0.64
N LEU A 104 10.63 4.61 1.27
CA LEU A 104 11.18 5.75 1.98
C LEU A 104 11.07 5.53 3.49
N GLY A 105 12.05 6.03 4.22
CA GLY A 105 12.07 5.99 5.67
C GLY A 105 13.14 5.08 6.24
N ASP A 106 13.23 5.06 7.56
CA ASP A 106 14.15 4.21 8.28
C ASP A 106 13.60 2.78 8.36
N LYS A 107 14.32 1.85 7.77
CA LYS A 107 13.91 0.43 7.67
C LYS A 107 14.58 -0.44 8.72
N SER A 108 15.45 0.12 9.53
CA SER A 108 16.29 -0.64 10.47
C SER A 108 15.49 -1.34 11.58
N ALA A 109 14.29 -0.84 11.88
CA ALA A 109 13.44 -1.42 12.92
C ALA A 109 12.67 -2.67 12.45
N PHE A 110 12.65 -2.95 11.14
CA PHE A 110 12.01 -4.15 10.61
C PHE A 110 12.90 -5.38 10.78
N ASP A 111 12.28 -6.55 10.82
CA ASP A 111 13.00 -7.83 10.79
C ASP A 111 13.85 -7.94 9.54
N ASP A 112 14.96 -8.71 9.64
CA ASP A 112 15.88 -8.91 8.52
C ASP A 112 15.17 -9.46 7.27
N ASP A 113 14.21 -10.35 7.45
CA ASP A 113 13.42 -10.91 6.35
C ASP A 113 12.64 -9.83 5.61
N ILE A 114 12.00 -8.93 6.33
CA ILE A 114 11.26 -7.81 5.74
C ILE A 114 12.20 -6.86 5.03
N GLN A 115 13.33 -6.52 5.65
CA GLN A 115 14.33 -5.65 5.03
C GLN A 115 14.84 -6.24 3.71
N ALA A 116 15.10 -7.55 3.68
CA ALA A 116 15.54 -8.23 2.46
C ALA A 116 14.47 -8.17 1.36
N ARG A 117 13.20 -8.30 1.71
CA ARG A 117 12.08 -8.18 0.75
C ARG A 117 11.99 -6.77 0.16
N LEU A 118 12.16 -5.75 0.99
CA LEU A 118 12.13 -4.36 0.54
C LEU A 118 13.25 -4.09 -0.48
N VAL A 119 14.46 -4.54 -0.18
CA VAL A 119 15.62 -4.40 -1.08
C VAL A 119 15.37 -5.12 -2.39
N GLU A 120 14.84 -6.34 -2.35
CA GLU A 120 14.56 -7.14 -3.53
C GLU A 120 13.55 -6.45 -4.45
N ILE A 121 12.45 -5.95 -3.89
CA ILE A 121 11.41 -5.28 -4.66
C ILE A 121 11.93 -4.00 -5.30
N ASP A 122 12.67 -3.18 -4.55
CA ASP A 122 13.27 -1.96 -5.05
C ASP A 122 14.19 -2.26 -6.24
N ARG A 123 15.08 -3.25 -6.08
CA ARG A 123 16.06 -3.61 -7.11
C ARG A 123 15.40 -4.17 -8.37
N LYS A 124 14.35 -4.97 -8.22
CA LYS A 124 13.66 -5.62 -9.35
C LYS A 124 12.62 -4.72 -10.02
N SER A 125 12.26 -3.61 -9.40
CA SER A 125 11.32 -2.70 -10.01
C SER A 125 11.96 -2.01 -11.22
N VAL A 126 11.15 -1.69 -12.20
CA VAL A 126 11.61 -1.15 -13.47
C VAL A 126 12.31 0.19 -13.28
N VAL A 127 13.39 0.34 -13.97
CA VAL A 127 14.16 1.57 -14.02
C VAL A 127 13.66 2.46 -15.15
#